data_6eac9519ca256aa9958b88e7ad1e48a9
#
_entry.id   6eac9519ca256aa9958b88e7ad1e48a9
#
_cell.length_a   1.000
_cell.length_b   1.000
_cell.length_c   1.000
_cell.angle_alpha   90.00
_cell.angle_beta   90.00
_cell.angle_gamma   90.00
#
_symmetry.space_group_name_H-M   'P 1'
#
loop_
_entity.id
_entity.type
_entity.pdbx_description
1 polymer ?
#
loop_
_entity_poly.entity_id
_entity_poly.type
_entity_poly.pdbx_seq_one_letter_code
_entity_poly.pdbx_strand_id
1 'polypeptide(L)'
;MELRKAVFSGKSDDELMRFCIVSKDNDYKRFDWDSGKFYTERLDINGADVSELKTFFKDHAPSVDNAIGAVTKTEIIDGELFAFVRFASDADSQKIAKKYEEGVLSDVSIGYTISKLEKSDDIWTARSFKIHELSAVWKGADKGAKLRECERINEIHAQNLARKIKLKSKEIQ
;
A
#
# COMPACT_ATOMS: atom_id res chain seq x y z
N MET A 1 -34.51 11.27 3.03
CA MET A 1 -34.17 10.00 2.36
C MET A 1 -33.04 9.38 3.17
N GLU A 2 -33.36 8.43 4.04
CA GLU A 2 -32.36 7.77 4.88
C GLU A 2 -31.61 6.74 4.05
N LEU A 3 -30.30 6.97 3.87
CA LEU A 3 -29.39 5.98 3.31
C LEU A 3 -29.13 4.91 4.38
N ARG A 4 -29.73 3.74 4.24
CA ARG A 4 -29.39 2.57 5.05
C ARG A 4 -27.96 2.15 4.73
N LYS A 5 -27.05 2.28 5.70
CA LYS A 5 -25.76 1.59 5.66
C LYS A 5 -26.02 0.09 5.56
N ALA A 6 -25.75 -0.49 4.40
CA ALA A 6 -25.65 -1.93 4.27
C ALA A 6 -24.43 -2.37 5.08
N VAL A 7 -24.64 -2.99 6.22
CA VAL A 7 -23.60 -3.69 6.96
C VAL A 7 -23.29 -4.94 6.16
N PHE A 8 -22.16 -4.95 5.48
CA PHE A 8 -21.64 -6.14 4.82
C PHE A 8 -21.09 -7.05 5.92
N SER A 9 -21.88 -8.00 6.36
CA SER A 9 -21.46 -9.08 7.24
C SER A 9 -20.95 -10.23 6.38
N GLY A 10 -19.64 -10.49 6.43
CA GLY A 10 -19.13 -11.79 6.05
C GLY A 10 -18.12 -11.83 4.94
N LYS A 11 -16.88 -11.83 5.34
CA LYS A 11 -15.81 -12.77 5.06
C LYS A 11 -14.75 -12.50 6.11
N SER A 12 -14.13 -13.56 6.61
CA SER A 12 -13.10 -13.51 7.64
C SER A 12 -12.05 -12.46 7.33
N ASP A 13 -11.46 -11.86 8.37
CA ASP A 13 -10.33 -10.91 8.29
C ASP A 13 -9.06 -11.51 7.62
N ASP A 14 -9.18 -12.66 6.99
CA ASP A 14 -8.13 -13.61 6.64
C ASP A 14 -7.46 -13.35 5.28
N GLU A 15 -7.80 -12.29 4.56
CA GLU A 15 -7.18 -11.99 3.24
C GLU A 15 -6.71 -10.54 3.13
N LEU A 16 -5.87 -10.09 4.07
CA LEU A 16 -5.29 -8.76 4.01
C LEU A 16 -3.89 -8.80 3.41
N MET A 17 -3.63 -7.88 2.47
CA MET A 17 -2.27 -7.57 2.03
C MET A 17 -1.75 -6.36 2.78
N ARG A 18 -0.56 -6.45 3.35
CA ARG A 18 0.11 -5.36 4.05
C ARG A 18 1.10 -4.66 3.14
N PHE A 19 0.84 -3.41 2.85
CA PHE A 19 1.72 -2.56 2.06
C PHE A 19 2.41 -1.52 2.95
N CYS A 20 3.73 -1.38 2.81
CA CYS A 20 4.39 -0.16 3.22
C CYS A 20 3.97 0.94 2.23
N ILE A 21 3.38 2.03 2.71
CA ILE A 21 2.87 3.12 1.86
C ILE A 21 3.72 4.39 1.95
N VAL A 22 4.46 4.56 3.06
CA VAL A 22 5.54 5.55 3.20
C VAL A 22 6.68 4.85 3.92
N SER A 23 7.82 4.68 3.25
CA SER A 23 8.99 4.05 3.84
C SER A 23 9.79 5.04 4.69
N LYS A 24 10.67 4.55 5.55
CA LYS A 24 11.60 5.40 6.32
C LYS A 24 12.60 6.15 5.44
N ASP A 25 12.93 5.59 4.28
CA ASP A 25 13.85 6.15 3.30
C ASP A 25 13.07 6.74 2.11
N ASN A 26 12.05 7.58 2.40
CA ASN A 26 11.10 8.10 1.42
C ASN A 26 11.57 9.36 0.68
N ASP A 27 12.86 9.62 0.63
CA ASP A 27 13.42 10.77 -0.08
C ASP A 27 13.16 10.69 -1.58
N TYR A 28 12.51 11.69 -2.13
CA TYR A 28 12.17 11.75 -3.54
C TYR A 28 12.62 13.07 -4.18
N LYS A 29 13.34 13.00 -5.30
CA LYS A 29 13.78 14.20 -6.04
C LYS A 29 12.62 14.81 -6.81
N ARG A 30 12.38 16.09 -6.55
CA ARG A 30 11.41 16.93 -7.25
C ARG A 30 12.08 18.10 -7.92
N PHE A 31 11.41 18.68 -8.91
CA PHE A 31 11.83 19.89 -9.56
C PHE A 31 10.90 21.04 -9.15
N ASP A 32 11.50 22.11 -8.64
CA ASP A 32 10.79 23.34 -8.32
C ASP A 32 10.80 24.27 -9.53
N TRP A 33 9.63 24.45 -10.13
CA TRP A 33 9.46 25.27 -11.34
C TRP A 33 9.68 26.75 -11.08
N ASP A 34 9.45 27.24 -9.87
CA ASP A 34 9.60 28.66 -9.52
C ASP A 34 11.09 29.04 -9.39
N SER A 35 11.89 28.19 -8.77
CA SER A 35 13.34 28.43 -8.60
C SER A 35 14.20 27.80 -9.69
N GLY A 36 13.64 26.91 -10.52
CA GLY A 36 14.38 26.18 -11.54
C GLY A 36 15.38 25.16 -10.97
N LYS A 37 15.21 24.68 -9.73
CA LYS A 37 16.14 23.81 -9.03
C LYS A 37 15.51 22.49 -8.63
N PHE A 38 16.33 21.47 -8.51
CA PHE A 38 15.92 20.22 -7.88
C PHE A 38 16.03 20.33 -6.35
N TYR A 39 15.09 19.72 -5.67
CA TYR A 39 15.10 19.52 -4.23
C TYR A 39 14.74 18.09 -3.88
N THR A 40 15.05 17.67 -2.67
CA THR A 40 14.64 16.39 -2.11
C THR A 40 13.41 16.60 -1.22
N GLU A 41 12.28 16.02 -1.58
CA GLU A 41 11.10 15.97 -0.72
C GLU A 41 11.20 14.77 0.20
N ARG A 42 10.90 15.00 1.49
CA ARG A 42 10.82 13.98 2.53
C ARG A 42 9.49 14.10 3.26
N LEU A 43 8.83 12.99 3.47
CA LEU A 43 7.59 12.92 4.25
C LEU A 43 7.91 12.55 5.70
N ASP A 44 7.53 13.42 6.66
CA ASP A 44 7.57 13.09 8.09
C ASP A 44 6.35 12.21 8.42
N ILE A 45 6.58 10.92 8.60
CA ILE A 45 5.53 9.91 8.77
C ILE A 45 4.61 10.25 9.94
N ASN A 46 5.14 10.89 11.01
CA ASN A 46 4.33 11.31 12.16
C ASN A 46 3.34 12.44 11.83
N GLY A 47 3.54 13.13 10.72
CA GLY A 47 2.65 14.17 10.21
C GLY A 47 1.61 13.69 9.20
N ALA A 48 1.50 12.39 8.97
CA ALA A 48 0.56 11.80 8.02
C ALA A 48 -0.88 11.81 8.56
N ASP A 49 -1.79 12.48 7.88
CA ASP A 49 -3.23 12.33 8.08
C ASP A 49 -3.78 11.29 7.09
N VAL A 50 -4.23 10.16 7.62
CA VAL A 50 -4.80 9.03 6.86
C VAL A 50 -6.32 8.93 7.01
N SER A 51 -6.98 9.94 7.56
CA SER A 51 -8.41 9.90 7.90
C SER A 51 -9.33 9.65 6.69
N GLU A 52 -8.91 10.07 5.50
CA GLU A 52 -9.64 9.87 4.24
C GLU A 52 -9.18 8.65 3.44
N LEU A 53 -8.11 7.97 3.86
CA LEU A 53 -7.55 6.83 3.16
C LEU A 53 -8.40 5.58 3.38
N LYS A 54 -9.36 5.33 2.49
CA LYS A 54 -10.32 4.22 2.62
C LYS A 54 -10.36 3.27 1.42
N THR A 55 -9.96 3.76 0.25
CA THR A 55 -10.08 3.02 -1.01
C THR A 55 -8.71 2.78 -1.62
N PHE A 56 -8.51 1.58 -2.13
CA PHE A 56 -7.34 1.20 -2.91
C PHE A 56 -7.71 1.23 -4.39
N PHE A 57 -6.98 2.02 -5.15
CA PHE A 57 -7.22 2.24 -6.58
C PHE A 57 -6.14 1.58 -7.45
N LYS A 58 -6.21 1.78 -8.76
CA LYS A 58 -5.18 1.45 -9.74
C LYS A 58 -4.72 2.69 -10.50
N ASP A 59 -3.42 2.74 -10.81
CA ASP A 59 -2.79 3.67 -11.75
C ASP A 59 -3.01 5.18 -11.46
N HIS A 60 -3.16 5.58 -10.18
CA HIS A 60 -3.46 6.97 -9.80
C HIS A 60 -4.69 7.55 -10.50
N ALA A 61 -5.70 6.72 -10.73
CA ALA A 61 -6.93 7.10 -11.42
C ALA A 61 -8.17 6.88 -10.52
N PRO A 62 -8.36 7.68 -9.45
CA PRO A 62 -9.48 7.52 -8.53
C PRO A 62 -10.82 7.64 -9.26
N SER A 63 -11.55 6.55 -9.33
CA SER A 63 -12.90 6.46 -9.86
C SER A 63 -13.60 5.23 -9.31
N VAL A 64 -14.90 5.15 -9.47
CA VAL A 64 -15.68 3.98 -9.06
C VAL A 64 -15.16 2.71 -9.75
N ASP A 65 -14.88 2.80 -11.05
CA ASP A 65 -14.43 1.66 -11.87
C ASP A 65 -12.97 1.23 -11.57
N ASN A 66 -12.18 2.12 -10.98
CA ASN A 66 -10.79 1.86 -10.64
C ASN A 66 -10.58 1.53 -9.16
N ALA A 67 -11.65 1.48 -8.36
CA ALA A 67 -11.61 1.05 -6.98
C ALA A 67 -11.47 -0.47 -6.91
N ILE A 68 -10.29 -0.96 -6.52
CA ILE A 68 -9.95 -2.38 -6.53
C ILE A 68 -9.89 -3.01 -5.13
N GLY A 69 -10.07 -2.22 -4.08
CA GLY A 69 -10.05 -2.71 -2.71
C GLY A 69 -10.32 -1.64 -1.68
N ALA A 70 -10.33 -2.05 -0.43
CA ALA A 70 -10.52 -1.20 0.72
C ALA A 70 -9.29 -1.21 1.63
N VAL A 71 -8.87 -0.04 2.09
CA VAL A 71 -7.91 0.11 3.18
C VAL A 71 -8.68 -0.10 4.48
N THR A 72 -8.40 -1.18 5.18
CA THR A 72 -9.11 -1.57 6.41
C THR A 72 -8.47 -0.99 7.65
N LYS A 73 -7.14 -0.81 7.64
CA LYS A 73 -6.33 -0.31 8.74
C LYS A 73 -5.08 0.37 8.22
N THR A 74 -4.58 1.34 8.96
CA THR A 74 -3.22 1.89 8.80
C THR A 74 -2.47 1.82 10.12
N GLU A 75 -1.15 1.67 10.08
CA GLU A 75 -0.34 1.53 11.28
C GLU A 75 1.10 1.99 11.00
N ILE A 76 1.73 2.66 11.98
CA ILE A 76 3.16 2.98 11.93
C ILE A 76 3.90 1.86 12.65
N ILE A 77 4.81 1.18 11.94
CA ILE A 77 5.63 0.09 12.47
C ILE A 77 7.08 0.37 12.09
N ASP A 78 7.97 0.41 13.06
CA ASP A 78 9.42 0.61 12.86
C ASP A 78 9.78 1.84 12.02
N GLY A 79 8.98 2.93 12.15
CA GLY A 79 9.19 4.17 11.42
C GLY A 79 8.76 4.13 9.96
N GLU A 80 7.96 3.17 9.55
CA GLU A 80 7.29 3.08 8.26
C GLU A 80 5.77 3.12 8.43
N LEU A 81 5.05 3.72 7.49
CA LEU A 81 3.59 3.74 7.47
C LEU A 81 3.07 2.60 6.61
N PHE A 82 2.23 1.76 7.21
CA PHE A 82 1.61 0.61 6.55
C PHE A 82 0.11 0.82 6.34
N ALA A 83 -0.40 0.26 5.26
CA ALA A 83 -1.81 0.07 4.99
C ALA A 83 -2.13 -1.42 4.83
N PHE A 84 -3.23 -1.84 5.43
CA PHE A 84 -3.78 -3.19 5.30
C PHE A 84 -4.95 -3.12 4.33
N VAL A 85 -4.84 -3.85 3.24
CA VAL A 85 -5.76 -3.77 2.11
C VAL A 85 -6.47 -5.10 1.92
N ARG A 86 -7.79 -5.02 1.80
CA ARG A 86 -8.63 -6.12 1.31
C ARG A 86 -9.05 -5.81 -0.12
N PHE A 87 -8.67 -6.66 -1.06
CA PHE A 87 -9.11 -6.54 -2.44
C PHE A 87 -10.61 -6.83 -2.58
N ALA A 88 -11.26 -6.14 -3.52
CA ALA A 88 -12.63 -6.44 -3.87
C ALA A 88 -12.74 -7.83 -4.54
N SER A 89 -13.91 -8.46 -4.43
CA SER A 89 -14.13 -9.84 -4.90
C SER A 89 -14.41 -9.97 -6.40
N ASP A 90 -14.51 -8.85 -7.11
CA ASP A 90 -14.73 -8.86 -8.56
C ASP A 90 -13.50 -9.38 -9.32
N ALA A 91 -13.72 -9.86 -10.55
CA ALA A 91 -12.70 -10.53 -11.33
C ALA A 91 -11.48 -9.64 -11.65
N ASP A 92 -11.70 -8.35 -11.90
CA ASP A 92 -10.60 -7.44 -12.26
C ASP A 92 -9.74 -7.07 -11.05
N SER A 93 -10.35 -6.84 -9.89
CA SER A 93 -9.65 -6.64 -8.63
C SER A 93 -8.84 -7.88 -8.24
N GLN A 94 -9.42 -9.07 -8.38
CA GLN A 94 -8.73 -10.32 -8.07
C GLN A 94 -7.57 -10.63 -9.02
N LYS A 95 -7.63 -10.21 -10.29
CA LYS A 95 -6.48 -10.29 -11.22
C LYS A 95 -5.30 -9.45 -10.72
N ILE A 96 -5.55 -8.27 -10.17
CA ILE A 96 -4.50 -7.40 -9.63
C ILE A 96 -3.95 -7.99 -8.32
N ALA A 97 -4.81 -8.47 -7.43
CA ALA A 97 -4.38 -9.16 -6.21
C ALA A 97 -3.43 -10.33 -6.53
N LYS A 98 -3.80 -11.16 -7.51
CA LYS A 98 -2.98 -12.28 -7.96
C LYS A 98 -1.61 -11.85 -8.50
N LYS A 99 -1.50 -10.70 -9.18
CA LYS A 99 -0.21 -10.17 -9.64
C LYS A 99 0.72 -9.82 -8.46
N TYR A 100 0.18 -9.33 -7.35
CA TYR A 100 0.96 -9.12 -6.13
C TYR A 100 1.38 -10.45 -5.49
N GLU A 101 0.47 -11.42 -5.42
CA GLU A 101 0.76 -12.76 -4.89
C GLU A 101 1.86 -13.48 -5.68
N GLU A 102 1.86 -13.31 -7.00
CA GLU A 102 2.84 -13.89 -7.92
C GLU A 102 4.15 -13.07 -8.02
N GLY A 103 4.21 -11.88 -7.36
CA GLY A 103 5.36 -10.99 -7.42
C GLY A 103 5.54 -10.25 -8.75
N VAL A 104 4.52 -10.26 -9.62
CA VAL A 104 4.50 -9.48 -10.88
C VAL A 104 4.38 -7.99 -10.59
N LEU A 105 3.60 -7.63 -9.55
CA LEU A 105 3.53 -6.30 -8.99
C LEU A 105 4.09 -6.32 -7.56
N SER A 106 4.75 -5.25 -7.16
CA SER A 106 5.20 -5.03 -5.79
C SER A 106 4.87 -3.64 -5.27
N ASP A 107 4.85 -2.67 -6.16
CA ASP A 107 4.85 -1.25 -5.82
C ASP A 107 3.44 -0.71 -5.61
N VAL A 108 3.35 0.21 -4.66
CA VAL A 108 2.18 1.06 -4.43
C VAL A 108 2.62 2.51 -4.39
N SER A 109 1.69 3.42 -4.55
CA SER A 109 1.95 4.85 -4.47
C SER A 109 0.78 5.58 -3.83
N ILE A 110 1.08 6.69 -3.16
CA ILE A 110 0.08 7.53 -2.50
C ILE A 110 -0.12 8.84 -3.24
N GLY A 111 -1.35 9.33 -3.25
CA GLY A 111 -1.68 10.71 -3.58
C GLY A 111 -1.92 11.49 -2.30
N TYR A 112 -1.27 12.64 -2.15
CA TYR A 112 -1.33 13.44 -0.92
C TYR A 112 -1.25 14.93 -1.19
N THR A 113 -1.67 15.71 -0.19
CA THR A 113 -1.53 17.17 -0.16
C THR A 113 -0.75 17.58 1.07
N ILE A 114 0.25 18.45 0.89
CA ILE A 114 1.08 18.96 1.98
C ILE A 114 0.41 20.20 2.57
N SER A 115 0.20 20.21 3.88
CA SER A 115 -0.31 21.38 4.63
C SER A 115 0.78 22.15 5.37
N LYS A 116 1.90 21.49 5.73
CA LYS A 116 3.05 22.13 6.36
C LYS A 116 4.35 21.61 5.76
N LEU A 117 5.08 22.49 5.10
CA LEU A 117 6.36 22.20 4.47
C LEU A 117 7.47 23.01 5.16
N GLU A 118 8.48 22.31 5.64
CA GLU A 118 9.70 22.90 6.20
C GLU A 118 10.83 22.78 5.19
N LYS A 119 11.38 23.92 4.79
CA LYS A 119 12.46 23.99 3.80
C LYS A 119 13.78 24.19 4.51
N SER A 120 14.73 23.29 4.31
CA SER A 120 16.09 23.38 4.82
C SER A 120 17.04 22.96 3.71
N ASP A 121 17.81 23.90 3.21
CA ASP A 121 18.71 23.72 2.08
C ASP A 121 18.03 23.00 0.91
N ASP A 122 18.57 21.87 0.46
CA ASP A 122 18.02 21.06 -0.65
C ASP A 122 17.01 20.01 -0.18
N ILE A 123 16.67 19.94 1.13
CA ILE A 123 15.72 18.99 1.70
C ILE A 123 14.47 19.73 2.19
N TRP A 124 13.34 19.42 1.62
CA TRP A 124 12.04 19.96 2.01
C TRP A 124 11.23 18.88 2.68
N THR A 125 10.98 19.06 3.99
CA THR A 125 10.28 18.07 4.79
C THR A 125 8.80 18.43 4.93
N ALA A 126 7.92 17.57 4.44
CA ALA A 126 6.49 17.66 4.67
C ALA A 126 6.19 17.23 6.11
N ARG A 127 6.05 18.22 7.02
CA ARG A 127 5.76 18.02 8.46
C ARG A 127 4.31 17.69 8.74
N SER A 128 3.41 18.03 7.83
CA SER A 128 2.01 17.65 7.89
C SER A 128 1.49 17.49 6.46
N PHE A 129 0.88 16.36 6.19
CA PHE A 129 0.31 16.03 4.89
C PHE A 129 -0.86 15.08 5.03
N LYS A 130 -1.82 15.21 4.13
CA LYS A 130 -3.00 14.34 4.08
C LYS A 130 -2.93 13.40 2.89
N ILE A 131 -3.09 12.11 3.15
CA ILE A 131 -3.12 11.08 2.11
C ILE A 131 -4.58 10.87 1.69
N HIS A 132 -4.86 11.12 0.41
CA HIS A 132 -6.19 10.99 -0.18
C HIS A 132 -6.40 9.67 -0.89
N GLU A 133 -5.30 9.07 -1.36
CA GLU A 133 -5.33 7.96 -2.29
C GLU A 133 -4.18 6.99 -2.03
N LEU A 134 -4.46 5.70 -2.18
CA LEU A 134 -3.47 4.64 -2.33
C LEU A 134 -3.77 3.89 -3.63
N SER A 135 -2.76 3.69 -4.47
CA SER A 135 -2.92 3.01 -5.75
C SER A 135 -1.89 1.92 -5.98
N ALA A 136 -2.35 0.83 -6.61
CA ALA A 136 -1.50 -0.14 -7.26
C ALA A 136 -0.86 0.51 -8.48
N VAL A 137 0.47 0.45 -8.58
CA VAL A 137 1.24 1.03 -9.69
C VAL A 137 2.33 0.06 -10.14
N TRP A 138 2.76 0.18 -11.41
CA TRP A 138 3.88 -0.61 -11.91
C TRP A 138 5.22 -0.15 -11.34
N LYS A 139 5.31 1.14 -10.90
CA LYS A 139 6.49 1.74 -10.28
C LYS A 139 6.08 2.90 -9.38
N GLY A 140 6.42 2.80 -8.11
CA GLY A 140 6.21 3.86 -7.12
C GLY A 140 7.34 4.90 -7.11
N ALA A 141 7.04 6.10 -6.61
CA ALA A 141 8.03 7.15 -6.36
C ALA A 141 8.91 6.81 -5.16
N ASP A 142 8.31 6.38 -4.05
CA ASP A 142 9.00 5.82 -2.90
C ASP A 142 9.39 4.37 -3.18
N LYS A 143 10.69 4.11 -3.27
CA LYS A 143 11.23 2.76 -3.58
C LYS A 143 10.92 1.72 -2.50
N GLY A 144 10.61 2.16 -1.29
CA GLY A 144 10.21 1.33 -0.16
C GLY A 144 8.70 1.09 -0.08
N ALA A 145 7.87 1.85 -0.81
CA ALA A 145 6.41 1.69 -0.83
C ALA A 145 6.00 0.45 -1.64
N LYS A 146 5.93 -0.70 -0.96
CA LYS A 146 5.75 -2.03 -1.57
C LYS A 146 4.91 -2.95 -0.71
N LEU A 147 4.43 -4.02 -1.34
CA LEU A 147 3.90 -5.18 -0.63
C LEU A 147 4.97 -5.73 0.32
N ARG A 148 4.65 -5.85 1.60
CA ARG A 148 5.53 -6.44 2.63
C ARG A 148 5.07 -7.82 3.08
N GLU A 149 3.76 -8.02 3.09
CA GLU A 149 3.16 -9.26 3.55
C GLU A 149 1.83 -9.52 2.85
N CYS A 150 1.61 -10.79 2.51
CA CYS A 150 0.34 -11.28 2.02
C CYS A 150 0.03 -12.56 2.79
N GLU A 151 -1.06 -12.58 3.57
CA GLU A 151 -1.43 -13.74 4.38
C GLU A 151 -1.64 -14.99 3.51
N ARG A 152 -2.27 -14.81 2.35
CA ARG A 152 -2.45 -15.90 1.37
C ARG A 152 -1.11 -16.45 0.87
N ILE A 153 -0.09 -15.61 0.66
CA ILE A 153 1.26 -16.06 0.28
C ILE A 153 1.88 -16.87 1.41
N ASN A 154 1.74 -16.41 2.65
CA ASN A 154 2.27 -17.11 3.82
C ASN A 154 1.62 -18.48 4.00
N GLU A 155 0.30 -18.60 3.81
CA GLU A 155 -0.42 -19.87 3.83
C GLU A 155 0.04 -20.81 2.72
N ILE A 156 0.18 -20.32 1.48
CA ILE A 156 0.68 -21.10 0.35
C ILE A 156 2.10 -21.60 0.62
N HIS A 157 2.97 -20.73 1.16
CA HIS A 157 4.34 -21.13 1.53
C HIS A 157 4.34 -22.18 2.64
N ALA A 158 3.53 -22.03 3.67
CA ALA A 158 3.39 -23.00 4.76
C ALA A 158 2.86 -24.36 4.25
N GLN A 159 1.85 -24.35 3.38
CA GLN A 159 1.32 -25.57 2.76
C GLN A 159 2.35 -26.25 1.86
N ASN A 160 3.09 -25.47 1.06
CA ASN A 160 4.14 -26.00 0.19
C ASN A 160 5.30 -26.61 1.00
N LEU A 161 5.68 -25.97 2.12
CA LEU A 161 6.69 -26.49 3.02
C LEU A 161 6.24 -27.79 3.69
N ALA A 162 5.02 -27.84 4.22
CA ALA A 162 4.43 -29.04 4.80
C ALA A 162 4.36 -30.19 3.78
N ARG A 163 4.02 -29.89 2.52
CA ARG A 163 3.99 -30.87 1.43
C ARG A 163 5.38 -31.41 1.11
N LYS A 164 6.42 -30.55 1.07
CA LYS A 164 7.82 -30.95 0.87
C LYS A 164 8.32 -31.86 2.01
N ILE A 165 8.00 -31.53 3.25
CA ILE A 165 8.36 -32.34 4.42
C ILE A 165 7.71 -33.73 4.32
N LYS A 166 6.42 -33.78 3.97
CA LYS A 166 5.66 -35.05 3.84
C LYS A 166 6.18 -35.92 2.69
N LEU A 167 6.67 -35.34 1.61
CA LEU A 167 7.30 -36.08 0.51
C LEU A 167 8.66 -36.67 0.94
N LYS A 168 9.51 -35.87 1.58
CA LYS A 168 10.82 -36.35 2.08
C LYS A 168 10.68 -37.48 3.12
N SER A 169 9.68 -37.41 4.00
CA SER A 169 9.45 -38.48 4.99
C SER A 169 8.97 -39.81 4.37
N LYS A 170 8.45 -39.79 3.15
CA LYS A 170 8.08 -41.00 2.41
C LYS A 170 9.24 -41.62 1.62
N GLU A 171 10.28 -40.87 1.33
CA GLU A 171 11.49 -41.37 0.63
C GLU A 171 12.49 -42.06 1.58
N ILE A 172 12.29 -41.94 2.89
CA ILE A 172 13.15 -42.47 3.94
C ILE A 172 12.63 -43.82 4.52
N GLN A 173 11.43 -44.25 4.06
CA GLN A 173 10.87 -45.57 4.42
C GLN A 173 11.04 -46.56 3.26
#